data_ddee3a85b04889c567280c2dc94f82b2
#
_entry.id   ddee3a85b04889c567280c2dc94f82b2
#
_cell.length_a   1.000
_cell.length_b   1.000
_cell.length_c   1.000
_cell.angle_alpha   90.00
_cell.angle_beta   90.00
_cell.angle_gamma   90.00
#
_symmetry.space_group_name_H-M   'P 1'
#
loop_
_entity.id
_entity.type
_entity.pdbx_description
1 polymer ?
#
loop_
_entity_poly.entity_id
_entity_poly.type
_entity_poly.pdbx_seq_one_letter_code
_entity_poly.pdbx_strand_id
1 'polypeptide(L)'
;MDLDSRTDDLFACFAADDADGVAALCAPGVRIKQNNAPEVDLETLTAGLRAMLWDAGVATAYSDVRRTVADRVVTEQHVVTLSRADGFAASSDVCTVIRFDDEGLITRIDEYFDSAAFGPLLS
;
A
#
# COMPACT_ATOMS: atom_id res chain seq x y z
N MET A 1 -3.40 20.31 -8.30
CA MET A 1 -3.65 18.96 -7.78
C MET A 1 -2.42 18.55 -6.97
N ASP A 2 -2.63 18.18 -5.74
CA ASP A 2 -1.56 17.84 -4.81
C ASP A 2 -1.43 16.32 -4.68
N LEU A 3 -0.54 15.74 -5.49
CA LEU A 3 -0.32 14.29 -5.49
C LEU A 3 0.40 13.82 -4.21
N ASP A 4 1.17 14.71 -3.60
CA ASP A 4 1.83 14.44 -2.32
C ASP A 4 0.79 14.18 -1.23
N SER A 5 -0.18 15.07 -1.12
CA SER A 5 -1.27 14.95 -0.15
C SER A 5 -2.14 13.71 -0.42
N ARG A 6 -2.43 13.42 -1.68
CA ARG A 6 -3.20 12.22 -2.06
C ARG A 6 -2.47 10.94 -1.73
N THR A 7 -1.15 10.95 -1.85
CA THR A 7 -0.32 9.80 -1.47
C THR A 7 -0.29 9.62 0.04
N ASP A 8 -0.20 10.69 0.80
CA ASP A 8 -0.32 10.63 2.27
C ASP A 8 -1.65 10.00 2.68
N ASP A 9 -2.74 10.41 2.04
CA ASP A 9 -4.07 9.86 2.31
C ASP A 9 -4.15 8.38 2.01
N LEU A 10 -3.52 7.93 0.92
CA LEU A 10 -3.51 6.51 0.54
C LEU A 10 -2.88 5.65 1.64
N PHE A 11 -1.69 6.02 2.09
CA PHE A 11 -0.99 5.23 3.11
C PHE A 11 -1.65 5.36 4.49
N ALA A 12 -2.25 6.50 4.80
CA ALA A 12 -3.05 6.66 6.00
C ALA A 12 -4.26 5.71 6.01
N CYS A 13 -4.92 5.54 4.86
CA CYS A 13 -6.04 4.59 4.72
C CYS A 13 -5.57 3.14 4.91
N PHE A 14 -4.44 2.77 4.34
CA PHE A 14 -3.89 1.42 4.55
C PHE A 14 -3.54 1.18 6.03
N ALA A 15 -2.95 2.16 6.70
CA ALA A 15 -2.61 2.06 8.12
C ALA A 15 -3.85 1.98 9.02
N ALA A 16 -4.97 2.53 8.57
CA ALA A 16 -6.24 2.55 9.31
C ALA A 16 -7.17 1.38 8.94
N ASP A 17 -6.74 0.45 8.10
CA ASP A 17 -7.57 -0.65 7.57
C ASP A 17 -8.84 -0.13 6.87
N ASP A 18 -8.73 1.03 6.20
CA ASP A 18 -9.84 1.74 5.59
C ASP A 18 -9.95 1.43 4.10
N ALA A 19 -10.58 0.32 3.75
CA ALA A 19 -10.75 -0.10 2.36
C ALA A 19 -11.59 0.90 1.56
N ASP A 20 -12.63 1.47 2.16
CA ASP A 20 -13.50 2.44 1.49
C ASP A 20 -12.73 3.74 1.19
N GLY A 21 -11.88 4.17 2.12
CA GLY A 21 -11.00 5.32 1.90
C GLY A 21 -10.03 5.10 0.75
N VAL A 22 -9.44 3.91 0.65
CA VAL A 22 -8.57 3.56 -0.49
C VAL A 22 -9.38 3.60 -1.79
N ALA A 23 -10.56 3.01 -1.81
CA ALA A 23 -11.42 2.97 -3.00
C ALA A 23 -11.79 4.38 -3.48
N ALA A 24 -12.03 5.31 -2.55
CA ALA A 24 -12.36 6.69 -2.89
C ALA A 24 -11.21 7.45 -3.56
N LEU A 25 -9.97 7.00 -3.36
CA LEU A 25 -8.78 7.61 -3.97
C LEU A 25 -8.46 7.03 -5.35
N CYS A 26 -9.09 5.93 -5.73
CA CYS A 26 -8.78 5.18 -6.94
C CYS A 26 -9.81 5.42 -8.05
N ALA A 27 -9.33 5.40 -9.30
CA ALA A 27 -10.18 5.36 -10.47
C ALA A 27 -10.86 3.99 -10.60
N PRO A 28 -12.04 3.92 -11.25
CA PRO A 28 -12.59 2.62 -11.63
C PRO A 28 -11.59 1.84 -12.49
N GLY A 29 -11.43 0.56 -12.21
CA GLY A 29 -10.50 -0.28 -12.96
C GLY A 29 -9.05 -0.14 -12.57
N VAL A 30 -8.73 0.46 -11.42
CA VAL A 30 -7.37 0.52 -10.90
C VAL A 30 -6.72 -0.87 -10.86
N ARG A 31 -5.44 -0.95 -11.23
CA ARG A 31 -4.67 -2.20 -11.23
C ARG A 31 -3.54 -2.11 -10.23
N ILE A 32 -3.33 -3.19 -9.51
CA ILE A 32 -2.29 -3.28 -8.48
C ILE A 32 -1.43 -4.52 -8.74
N LYS A 33 -0.11 -4.33 -8.69
CA LYS A 33 0.84 -5.42 -8.86
C LYS A 33 1.84 -5.36 -7.71
N GLN A 34 2.05 -6.49 -7.05
CA GLN A 34 3.02 -6.62 -5.96
C GLN A 34 4.09 -7.62 -6.37
N ASN A 35 5.34 -7.17 -6.46
CA ASN A 35 6.48 -8.01 -6.87
C ASN A 35 6.21 -8.75 -8.20
N ASN A 36 6.39 -10.06 -8.22
CA ASN A 36 6.14 -10.91 -9.39
C ASN A 36 4.73 -11.52 -9.42
N ALA A 37 3.86 -11.13 -8.49
CA ALA A 37 2.50 -11.62 -8.48
C ALA A 37 1.71 -11.09 -9.69
N PRO A 38 0.65 -11.77 -10.13
CA PRO A 38 -0.23 -11.24 -11.16
C PRO A 38 -0.89 -9.94 -10.75
N GLU A 39 -1.21 -9.08 -11.73
CA GLU A 39 -2.02 -7.90 -11.47
C GLU A 39 -3.38 -8.30 -10.90
N VAL A 40 -3.86 -7.51 -9.96
CA VAL A 40 -5.18 -7.69 -9.35
C VAL A 40 -5.95 -6.37 -9.37
N ASP A 41 -7.28 -6.47 -9.20
CA ASP A 41 -8.13 -5.32 -8.96
C ASP A 41 -8.10 -4.92 -7.47
N LEU A 42 -8.74 -3.80 -7.16
CA LEU A 42 -8.75 -3.29 -5.78
C LEU A 42 -9.49 -4.22 -4.83
N GLU A 43 -10.60 -4.81 -5.28
CA GLU A 43 -11.39 -5.73 -4.46
C GLU A 43 -10.58 -6.94 -4.04
N THR A 44 -9.82 -7.52 -4.98
CA THR A 44 -8.93 -8.65 -4.70
C THR A 44 -7.82 -8.26 -3.72
N LEU A 45 -7.21 -7.09 -3.91
CA LEU A 45 -6.18 -6.60 -3.00
C LEU A 45 -6.72 -6.44 -1.57
N THR A 46 -7.85 -5.75 -1.43
CA THR A 46 -8.40 -5.47 -0.10
C THR A 46 -8.91 -6.73 0.59
N ALA A 47 -9.45 -7.68 -0.16
CA ALA A 47 -9.82 -8.99 0.41
C ALA A 47 -8.60 -9.73 0.96
N GLY A 48 -7.47 -9.68 0.25
CA GLY A 48 -6.21 -10.27 0.71
C GLY A 48 -5.67 -9.57 1.95
N LEU A 49 -5.70 -8.24 1.99
CA LEU A 49 -5.26 -7.48 3.16
C LEU A 49 -6.11 -7.78 4.39
N ARG A 50 -7.43 -7.88 4.23
CA ARG A 50 -8.31 -8.28 5.33
C ARG A 50 -7.96 -9.65 5.87
N ALA A 51 -7.84 -10.64 4.97
CA ALA A 51 -7.58 -12.02 5.37
C ALA A 51 -6.21 -12.19 6.04
N MET A 52 -5.18 -11.52 5.53
CA MET A 52 -3.81 -11.73 5.99
C MET A 52 -3.41 -10.82 7.14
N LEU A 53 -3.92 -9.59 7.19
CA LEU A 53 -3.46 -8.57 8.13
C LEU A 53 -4.59 -8.04 9.01
N TRP A 54 -5.61 -7.45 8.42
CA TRP A 54 -6.60 -6.67 9.17
C TRP A 54 -7.44 -7.52 10.11
N ASP A 55 -7.99 -8.61 9.63
CA ASP A 55 -8.81 -9.54 10.46
C ASP A 55 -7.94 -10.28 11.47
N ALA A 56 -6.65 -10.40 11.20
CA ALA A 56 -5.70 -11.02 12.12
C ALA A 56 -5.16 -10.04 13.18
N GLY A 57 -5.57 -8.77 13.13
CA GLY A 57 -5.13 -7.76 14.10
C GLY A 57 -3.70 -7.29 13.89
N VAL A 58 -3.15 -7.44 12.68
CA VAL A 58 -1.82 -6.97 12.35
C VAL A 58 -1.89 -5.48 12.01
N ALA A 59 -1.12 -4.68 12.73
CA ALA A 59 -1.03 -3.24 12.50
C ALA A 59 0.04 -2.93 11.46
N THR A 60 -0.21 -1.92 10.63
CA THR A 60 0.72 -1.45 9.62
C THR A 60 1.19 -0.03 9.95
N ALA A 61 2.50 0.19 9.92
CA ALA A 61 3.09 1.51 10.11
C ALA A 61 4.13 1.77 9.03
N TYR A 62 4.25 3.04 8.64
CA TYR A 62 5.21 3.49 7.63
C TYR A 62 6.21 4.45 8.27
N SER A 63 7.48 4.32 7.90
CA SER A 63 8.56 5.17 8.39
C SER A 63 9.59 5.42 7.30
N ASP A 64 10.50 6.37 7.53
CA ASP A 64 11.58 6.70 6.59
C ASP A 64 11.05 7.00 5.18
N VAL A 65 10.04 7.84 5.08
CA VAL A 65 9.36 8.14 3.82
C VAL A 65 10.22 9.07 2.97
N ARG A 66 10.50 8.63 1.73
CA ARG A 66 11.21 9.40 0.72
C ARG A 66 10.40 9.35 -0.57
N ARG A 67 10.04 10.49 -1.09
CA ARG A 67 9.06 10.59 -2.18
C ARG A 67 9.55 11.49 -3.29
N THR A 68 9.33 11.06 -4.53
CA THR A 68 9.55 11.87 -5.73
C THR A 68 8.23 11.97 -6.48
N VAL A 69 7.85 13.18 -6.86
CA VAL A 69 6.64 13.46 -7.65
C VAL A 69 7.09 14.04 -8.98
N ALA A 70 6.64 13.42 -10.08
CA ALA A 70 6.93 13.89 -11.43
C ALA A 70 5.73 13.62 -12.33
N ASP A 71 5.19 14.67 -12.95
CA ASP A 71 3.97 14.61 -13.76
C ASP A 71 2.82 14.00 -12.94
N ARG A 72 2.37 12.81 -13.31
CA ARG A 72 1.28 12.10 -12.66
C ARG A 72 1.74 10.80 -12.01
N VAL A 73 3.01 10.74 -11.67
CA VAL A 73 3.60 9.57 -11.04
C VAL A 73 4.24 9.98 -9.72
N VAL A 74 3.95 9.22 -8.68
CA VAL A 74 4.63 9.34 -7.39
C VAL A 74 5.40 8.06 -7.16
N THR A 75 6.70 8.19 -6.88
CA THR A 75 7.53 7.09 -6.42
C THR A 75 7.84 7.31 -4.95
N GLU A 76 7.44 6.38 -4.12
CA GLU A 76 7.69 6.47 -2.68
C GLU A 76 8.52 5.28 -2.22
N GLN A 77 9.59 5.57 -1.51
CA GLN A 77 10.34 4.59 -0.75
C GLN A 77 10.03 4.79 0.72
N HIS A 78 9.81 3.73 1.44
CA HIS A 78 9.58 3.78 2.87
C HIS A 78 9.90 2.42 3.51
N VAL A 79 9.83 2.36 4.82
CA VAL A 79 9.87 1.12 5.58
C VAL A 79 8.46 0.81 6.05
N VAL A 80 7.98 -0.39 5.75
CA VAL A 80 6.73 -0.91 6.30
C VAL A 80 7.07 -1.78 7.50
N THR A 81 6.42 -1.52 8.62
CA THR A 81 6.49 -2.37 9.81
C THR A 81 5.12 -2.96 10.06
N LEU A 82 5.05 -4.28 10.09
CA LEU A 82 3.85 -5.03 10.46
C LEU A 82 4.02 -5.56 11.87
N SER A 83 3.04 -5.34 12.74
CA SER A 83 3.10 -5.72 14.15
C SER A 83 1.88 -6.53 14.54
N ARG A 84 2.12 -7.68 15.19
CA ARG A 84 1.04 -8.49 15.77
C ARG A 84 0.67 -7.99 17.16
N ALA A 85 -0.52 -8.39 17.63
CA ALA A 85 -1.00 -8.02 18.96
C ALA A 85 -0.09 -8.54 20.10
N ASP A 86 0.68 -9.62 19.85
CA ASP A 86 1.63 -10.16 20.83
C ASP A 86 2.96 -9.38 20.87
N GLY A 87 3.11 -8.34 20.05
CA GLY A 87 4.29 -7.50 19.99
C GLY A 87 5.34 -7.95 18.99
N PHE A 88 5.18 -9.11 18.36
CA PHE A 88 6.10 -9.54 17.29
C PHE A 88 5.93 -8.61 16.09
N ALA A 89 7.04 -8.13 15.55
CA ALA A 89 7.03 -7.21 14.42
C ALA A 89 8.07 -7.60 13.37
N ALA A 90 7.79 -7.26 12.13
CA ALA A 90 8.71 -7.44 11.01
C ALA A 90 8.65 -6.20 10.12
N SER A 91 9.78 -5.87 9.51
CA SER A 91 9.91 -4.69 8.65
C SER A 91 10.56 -5.04 7.32
N SER A 92 10.20 -4.30 6.29
CA SER A 92 10.83 -4.37 4.97
C SER A 92 10.94 -2.98 4.37
N ASP A 93 12.01 -2.76 3.61
CA ASP A 93 12.05 -1.64 2.67
C ASP A 93 11.05 -1.89 1.55
N VAL A 94 10.36 -0.84 1.13
CA VAL A 94 9.33 -0.90 0.08
C VAL A 94 9.54 0.25 -0.89
N CYS A 95 9.35 -0.04 -2.18
CA CYS A 95 9.26 0.98 -3.22
C CYS A 95 7.89 0.85 -3.88
N THR A 96 7.11 1.91 -3.87
CA THR A 96 5.78 1.96 -4.47
C THR A 96 5.75 3.01 -5.57
N VAL A 97 5.27 2.63 -6.75
CA VAL A 97 5.07 3.55 -7.87
C VAL A 97 3.57 3.70 -8.09
N ILE A 98 3.07 4.92 -7.97
CA ILE A 98 1.65 5.24 -8.03
C ILE A 98 1.40 6.14 -9.23
N ARG A 99 0.48 5.74 -10.10
CA ARG A 99 0.09 6.52 -11.28
C ARG A 99 -1.30 7.10 -11.07
N PHE A 100 -1.46 8.36 -11.48
CA PHE A 100 -2.70 9.12 -11.33
C PHE A 100 -3.22 9.53 -12.69
N ASP A 101 -4.55 9.72 -12.81
CA ASP A 101 -5.17 10.31 -13.98
C ASP A 101 -5.24 11.83 -13.87
N ASP A 102 -5.89 12.48 -14.86
CA ASP A 102 -6.03 13.94 -14.92
C ASP A 102 -6.84 14.52 -13.76
N GLU A 103 -7.66 13.69 -13.13
CA GLU A 103 -8.51 14.10 -12.01
C GLU A 103 -7.87 13.80 -10.66
N GLY A 104 -6.66 13.23 -10.65
CA GLY A 104 -5.94 12.87 -9.44
C GLY A 104 -6.39 11.58 -8.80
N LEU A 105 -7.09 10.73 -9.55
CA LEU A 105 -7.43 9.39 -9.09
C LEU A 105 -6.34 8.40 -9.47
N ILE A 106 -6.11 7.44 -8.59
CA ILE A 106 -5.07 6.43 -8.78
C ILE A 106 -5.54 5.42 -9.82
N THR A 107 -4.72 5.21 -10.86
CA THR A 107 -5.01 4.26 -11.93
C THR A 107 -4.18 2.99 -11.83
N ARG A 108 -3.00 3.06 -11.18
CA ARG A 108 -2.12 1.90 -11.05
C ARG A 108 -1.22 2.07 -9.84
N ILE A 109 -0.98 0.95 -9.15
CA ILE A 109 0.00 0.86 -8.06
C ILE A 109 0.89 -0.35 -8.35
N ASP A 110 2.20 -0.09 -8.44
CA ASP A 110 3.22 -1.14 -8.49
C ASP A 110 4.03 -1.07 -7.19
N GLU A 111 4.15 -2.19 -6.49
CA GLU A 111 4.83 -2.26 -5.21
C GLU A 111 5.90 -3.33 -5.22
N TYR A 112 7.07 -3.00 -4.69
CA TYR A 112 8.22 -3.89 -4.64
C TYR A 112 8.75 -3.96 -3.22
N PHE A 113 8.81 -5.15 -2.65
CA PHE A 113 9.28 -5.36 -1.29
C PHE A 113 9.84 -6.78 -1.13
N ASP A 114 10.52 -7.02 -0.03
CA ASP A 114 11.01 -8.35 0.32
C ASP A 114 9.91 -9.12 1.06
N SER A 115 9.19 -9.95 0.33
CA SER A 115 8.11 -10.76 0.92
C SER A 115 8.62 -11.73 1.98
N ALA A 116 9.86 -12.18 1.88
CA ALA A 116 10.45 -13.07 2.87
C ALA A 116 10.60 -12.40 4.25
N ALA A 117 10.73 -11.08 4.29
CA ALA A 117 10.84 -10.35 5.55
C ALA A 117 9.60 -10.51 6.44
N PHE A 118 8.43 -10.74 5.83
CA PHE A 118 7.18 -10.88 6.57
C PHE A 118 6.77 -12.34 6.82
N GLY A 119 7.50 -13.31 6.27
CA GLY A 119 7.17 -14.71 6.40
C GLY A 119 6.98 -15.18 7.84
N PRO A 120 7.93 -14.89 8.76
CA PRO A 120 7.79 -15.31 10.16
C PRO A 120 6.58 -14.69 10.87
N LEU A 121 6.16 -13.51 10.45
CA LEU A 121 5.02 -12.81 11.03
C LEU A 121 3.69 -13.43 10.58
N LEU A 122 3.64 -13.93 9.36
CA LEU A 122 2.42 -14.42 8.71
C LEU A 122 2.26 -15.93 8.80
N SER A 123 3.24 -16.62 9.35
CA SER A 123 3.21 -18.09 9.48
C SER A 123 2.54 -18.55 10.76
#